data_6721b2632296d0f0edb78be152c177cf
#
_entry.id   6721b2632296d0f0edb78be152c177cf
#
_cell.length_a   1.000
_cell.length_b   1.000
_cell.length_c   1.000
_cell.angle_alpha   90.00
_cell.angle_beta   90.00
_cell.angle_gamma   90.00
#
_symmetry.space_group_name_H-M   'P 1'
#
loop_
_entity.id
_entity.type
_entity.pdbx_description
1 polymer ?
#
loop_
_entity_poly.entity_id
_entity_poly.type
_entity_poly.pdbx_seq_one_letter_code
_entity_poly.pdbx_strand_id
1 'polypeptide(L)'
;AILNGEQSSNLEDLLLLEKKEWIYEEGKFNTVKGYSHLEPKEKAIFKRLYNLRDELAKKVDRPIHFVINNKMLIGYTADPPKDWGRIRGVHPIIRRNAELFSVEVKKGSKEKIEVVKREIKKLSLEKKEQLNQLEEFQVKLGEELEIMKYLIMNKEQMIQIVVSESLDGLKDWQKKLVKEEWKKII
;
A
#
# COMPACT_ATOMS: atom_id res chain seq x y z
N ALA A 1 28.14 20.21 -18.19
CA ALA A 1 26.89 21.00 -18.07
C ALA A 1 25.74 20.20 -17.43
N ILE A 2 25.71 18.86 -17.55
CA ILE A 2 24.67 18.01 -17.01
C ILE A 2 24.78 17.84 -15.47
N LEU A 3 26.01 17.76 -14.95
CA LEU A 3 26.27 17.53 -13.52
C LEU A 3 25.80 18.65 -12.57
N ASN A 4 25.72 19.90 -13.04
CA ASN A 4 25.29 21.03 -12.21
C ASN A 4 23.75 21.06 -12.00
N GLY A 5 22.99 20.39 -12.88
CA GLY A 5 21.54 20.26 -12.71
C GLY A 5 21.12 19.17 -11.70
N GLU A 6 21.93 18.10 -11.57
CA GLU A 6 21.63 16.98 -10.68
C GLU A 6 21.80 17.35 -9.19
N GLN A 7 22.80 18.19 -8.87
CA GLN A 7 23.01 18.64 -7.48
C GLN A 7 21.87 19.54 -6.97
N SER A 8 21.26 20.36 -7.83
CA SER A 8 20.14 21.20 -7.44
C SER A 8 18.85 20.41 -7.23
N SER A 9 18.59 19.38 -8.07
CA SER A 9 17.40 18.54 -7.93
C SER A 9 17.44 17.65 -6.68
N ASN A 10 18.62 17.15 -6.30
CA ASN A 10 18.81 16.39 -5.07
C ASN A 10 18.62 17.26 -3.82
N LEU A 11 19.05 18.51 -3.87
CA LEU A 11 18.86 19.44 -2.75
C LEU A 11 17.39 19.79 -2.56
N GLU A 12 16.64 20.03 -3.64
CA GLU A 12 15.20 20.27 -3.57
C GLU A 12 14.43 19.06 -3.02
N ASP A 13 14.79 17.85 -3.44
CA ASP A 13 14.19 16.61 -2.90
C ASP A 13 14.48 16.44 -1.40
N LEU A 14 15.69 16.77 -0.95
CA LEU A 14 16.05 16.74 0.48
C LEU A 14 15.28 17.78 1.28
N LEU A 15 15.16 19.00 0.79
CA LEU A 15 14.36 20.07 1.44
C LEU A 15 12.86 19.72 1.51
N LEU A 16 12.33 19.03 0.50
CA LEU A 16 10.96 18.51 0.52
C LEU A 16 10.78 17.41 1.55
N LEU A 17 11.78 16.54 1.75
CA LEU A 17 11.77 15.50 2.79
C LEU A 17 11.84 16.10 4.20
N GLU A 18 12.63 17.15 4.41
CA GLU A 18 12.70 17.88 5.69
C GLU A 18 11.36 18.53 6.06
N LYS A 19 10.64 19.05 5.06
CA LYS A 19 9.33 19.68 5.26
C LYS A 19 8.19 18.68 5.37
N LYS A 20 8.45 17.40 5.08
CA LYS A 20 7.43 16.37 5.10
C LYS A 20 7.08 16.03 6.55
N GLU A 21 5.91 16.43 7.00
CA GLU A 21 5.34 15.92 8.24
C GLU A 21 5.01 14.43 8.07
N TRP A 22 5.66 13.61 8.90
CA TRP A 22 5.40 12.18 8.94
C TRP A 22 4.15 11.90 9.76
N ILE A 23 3.00 11.93 9.10
CA ILE A 23 1.74 11.56 9.72
C ILE A 23 1.67 10.02 9.70
N TYR A 24 1.49 9.42 10.89
CA TYR A 24 1.24 7.99 10.97
C TYR A 24 -0.08 7.66 10.27
N GLU A 25 -0.01 7.05 9.11
CA GLU A 25 -1.19 6.49 8.47
C GLU A 25 -1.51 5.13 9.09
N GLU A 26 -2.68 5.00 9.69
CA GLU A 26 -3.16 3.71 10.16
C GLU A 26 -3.23 2.72 8.99
N GLY A 27 -2.60 1.57 9.17
CA GLY A 27 -2.57 0.53 8.14
C GLY A 27 -3.99 0.12 7.75
N LYS A 28 -4.28 0.09 6.45
CA LYS A 28 -5.60 -0.29 5.93
C LYS A 28 -5.76 -1.81 6.02
N PHE A 29 -6.55 -2.30 6.97
CA PHE A 29 -6.80 -3.73 7.18
C PHE A 29 -7.27 -4.45 5.90
N ASN A 30 -7.99 -3.76 5.02
CA ASN A 30 -8.53 -4.31 3.78
C ASN A 30 -7.51 -4.51 2.65
N THR A 31 -6.26 -4.04 2.83
CA THR A 31 -5.15 -4.25 1.89
C THR A 31 -4.31 -5.48 2.25
N VAL A 32 -4.57 -6.10 3.38
CA VAL A 32 -3.82 -7.28 3.84
C VAL A 32 -4.07 -8.45 2.89
N LYS A 33 -2.96 -9.08 2.45
CA LYS A 33 -3.04 -10.27 1.58
C LYS A 33 -3.85 -11.38 2.26
N GLY A 34 -4.88 -11.88 1.57
CA GLY A 34 -5.81 -12.88 2.08
C GLY A 34 -7.14 -12.30 2.59
N TYR A 35 -7.21 -11.00 2.91
CA TYR A 35 -8.45 -10.37 3.36
C TYR A 35 -9.61 -10.50 2.35
N SER A 36 -9.32 -10.41 1.06
CA SER A 36 -10.33 -10.51 -0.01
C SER A 36 -11.06 -11.86 -0.03
N HIS A 37 -10.40 -12.92 0.44
CA HIS A 37 -10.94 -14.29 0.45
C HIS A 37 -11.78 -14.60 1.69
N LEU A 38 -11.77 -13.73 2.68
CA LEU A 38 -12.55 -13.90 3.91
C LEU A 38 -14.04 -13.69 3.65
N GLU A 39 -14.86 -14.50 4.32
CA GLU A 39 -16.32 -14.35 4.36
C GLU A 39 -16.71 -13.02 5.04
N PRO A 40 -17.92 -12.47 4.78
CA PRO A 40 -18.33 -11.20 5.37
C PRO A 40 -18.25 -11.15 6.90
N LYS A 41 -18.58 -12.26 7.59
CA LYS A 41 -18.43 -12.38 9.05
C LYS A 41 -16.96 -12.38 9.47
N GLU A 42 -16.13 -13.11 8.75
CA GLU A 42 -14.69 -13.16 9.00
C GLU A 42 -14.04 -11.80 8.78
N LYS A 43 -14.47 -11.04 7.77
CA LYS A 43 -14.01 -9.66 7.55
C LYS A 43 -14.26 -8.75 8.74
N ALA A 44 -15.41 -8.92 9.41
CA ALA A 44 -15.73 -8.17 10.63
C ALA A 44 -14.82 -8.56 11.80
N ILE A 45 -14.62 -9.86 12.00
CA ILE A 45 -13.68 -10.38 13.00
C ILE A 45 -12.26 -9.88 12.71
N PHE A 46 -11.81 -9.99 11.44
CA PHE A 46 -10.47 -9.55 11.04
C PHE A 46 -10.24 -8.08 11.35
N LYS A 47 -11.17 -7.18 10.98
CA LYS A 47 -11.07 -5.75 11.26
C LYS A 47 -10.85 -5.48 12.74
N ARG A 48 -11.61 -6.17 13.61
CA ARG A 48 -11.51 -6.00 15.07
C ARG A 48 -10.18 -6.51 15.62
N LEU A 49 -9.77 -7.71 15.21
CA LEU A 49 -8.49 -8.28 15.60
C LEU A 49 -7.30 -7.47 15.08
N TYR A 50 -7.42 -6.91 13.87
CA TYR A 50 -6.40 -6.04 13.28
C TYR A 50 -6.20 -4.77 14.12
N ASN A 51 -7.28 -4.10 14.49
CA ASN A 51 -7.23 -2.88 15.31
C ASN A 51 -6.69 -3.18 16.72
N LEU A 52 -7.18 -4.26 17.36
CA LEU A 52 -6.66 -4.67 18.68
C LEU A 52 -5.16 -4.97 18.63
N ARG A 53 -4.69 -5.65 17.58
CA ARG A 53 -3.25 -5.89 17.36
C ARG A 53 -2.47 -4.59 17.26
N ASP A 54 -2.97 -3.60 16.50
CA ASP A 54 -2.31 -2.30 16.33
C ASP A 54 -2.21 -1.54 17.66
N GLU A 55 -3.29 -1.50 18.43
CA GLU A 55 -3.28 -0.92 19.78
C GLU A 55 -2.26 -1.59 20.71
N LEU A 56 -2.18 -2.92 20.67
CA LEU A 56 -1.22 -3.66 21.51
C LEU A 56 0.21 -3.47 21.01
N ALA A 57 0.44 -3.33 19.72
CA ALA A 57 1.74 -3.04 19.12
C ALA A 57 2.24 -1.65 19.56
N LYS A 58 1.38 -0.64 19.54
CA LYS A 58 1.64 0.70 20.07
C LYS A 58 2.03 0.65 21.56
N LYS A 59 1.30 -0.13 22.38
CA LYS A 59 1.59 -0.26 23.83
C LYS A 59 2.95 -0.86 24.15
N VAL A 60 3.46 -1.77 23.30
CA VAL A 60 4.76 -2.43 23.53
C VAL A 60 5.87 -1.83 22.67
N ASP A 61 5.59 -0.76 21.92
CA ASP A 61 6.52 -0.11 21.00
C ASP A 61 7.20 -1.11 20.06
N ARG A 62 6.38 -1.93 19.38
CA ARG A 62 6.86 -2.94 18.45
C ARG A 62 6.07 -2.89 17.15
N PRO A 63 6.72 -3.18 16.00
CA PRO A 63 6.01 -3.33 14.74
C PRO A 63 4.90 -4.39 14.82
N ILE A 64 3.78 -4.14 14.17
CA ILE A 64 2.58 -4.99 14.24
C ILE A 64 2.85 -6.46 13.90
N HIS A 65 3.77 -6.73 12.97
CA HIS A 65 4.11 -8.10 12.56
C HIS A 65 4.92 -8.87 13.61
N PHE A 66 5.58 -8.18 14.57
CA PHE A 66 6.21 -8.82 15.73
C PHE A 66 5.18 -9.23 16.78
N VAL A 67 4.05 -8.54 16.86
CA VAL A 67 2.97 -8.90 17.78
C VAL A 67 2.27 -10.16 17.28
N ILE A 68 1.78 -10.14 16.06
CA ILE A 68 1.24 -11.28 15.32
C ILE A 68 1.28 -10.97 13.83
N ASN A 69 1.80 -11.85 13.00
CA ASN A 69 1.89 -11.62 11.57
C ASN A 69 0.54 -11.73 10.87
N ASN A 70 0.42 -11.12 9.69
CA ASN A 70 -0.83 -11.07 8.94
C ASN A 70 -1.37 -12.47 8.57
N LYS A 71 -0.49 -13.42 8.21
CA LYS A 71 -0.88 -14.78 7.84
C LYS A 71 -1.54 -15.51 9.01
N MET A 72 -0.95 -15.41 10.22
CA MET A 72 -1.54 -15.98 11.42
C MET A 72 -2.85 -15.30 11.80
N LEU A 73 -2.91 -13.96 11.67
CA LEU A 73 -4.12 -13.22 11.98
C LEU A 73 -5.28 -13.61 11.06
N ILE A 74 -5.04 -13.76 9.76
CA ILE A 74 -6.02 -14.28 8.78
C ILE A 74 -6.48 -15.69 9.18
N GLY A 75 -5.53 -16.60 9.48
CA GLY A 75 -5.87 -17.96 9.91
C GLY A 75 -6.74 -18.00 11.16
N TYR A 76 -6.38 -17.21 12.17
CA TYR A 76 -7.17 -17.13 13.42
C TYR A 76 -8.49 -16.37 13.26
N THR A 77 -8.69 -15.68 12.16
CA THR A 77 -10.00 -15.08 11.81
C THR A 77 -10.95 -16.13 11.28
N ALA A 78 -10.46 -17.03 10.41
CA ALA A 78 -11.23 -18.12 9.83
C ALA A 78 -11.50 -19.23 10.87
N ASP A 79 -10.49 -19.56 11.68
CA ASP A 79 -10.58 -20.55 12.76
C ASP A 79 -10.02 -19.97 14.07
N PRO A 80 -10.85 -19.24 14.84
CA PRO A 80 -10.39 -18.62 16.08
C PRO A 80 -9.98 -19.64 17.14
N PRO A 81 -8.82 -19.45 17.78
CA PRO A 81 -8.36 -20.33 18.84
C PRO A 81 -9.35 -20.38 20.00
N LYS A 82 -9.60 -21.56 20.56
CA LYS A 82 -10.41 -21.73 21.77
C LYS A 82 -9.80 -21.01 22.97
N ASP A 83 -8.46 -20.96 23.03
CA ASP A 83 -7.69 -20.32 24.08
C ASP A 83 -6.53 -19.51 23.48
N TRP A 84 -6.69 -18.21 23.44
CA TRP A 84 -5.64 -17.26 22.98
C TRP A 84 -4.42 -17.22 23.90
N GLY A 85 -4.56 -17.69 25.15
CA GLY A 85 -3.46 -17.77 26.10
C GLY A 85 -2.43 -18.87 25.76
N ARG A 86 -2.79 -19.85 24.94
CA ARG A 86 -1.95 -21.00 24.59
C ARG A 86 -1.35 -20.94 23.19
N ILE A 87 -1.64 -19.89 22.40
CA ILE A 87 -1.08 -19.78 21.06
C ILE A 87 0.44 -19.57 21.08
N ARG A 88 1.13 -20.12 20.07
CA ARG A 88 2.58 -20.04 19.93
C ARG A 88 2.97 -19.17 18.73
N GLY A 89 4.21 -18.71 18.69
CA GLY A 89 4.73 -17.89 17.58
C GLY A 89 4.22 -16.44 17.54
N VAL A 90 3.68 -15.94 18.66
CA VAL A 90 3.18 -14.57 18.82
C VAL A 90 3.84 -13.90 20.03
N HIS A 91 3.81 -12.57 20.06
CA HIS A 91 4.33 -11.81 21.19
C HIS A 91 3.55 -12.13 22.47
N PRO A 92 4.21 -12.20 23.64
CA PRO A 92 3.56 -12.51 24.93
C PRO A 92 2.38 -11.60 25.28
N ILE A 93 2.32 -10.38 24.75
CA ILE A 93 1.21 -9.44 24.96
C ILE A 93 -0.13 -10.02 24.50
N ILE A 94 -0.15 -10.84 23.45
CA ILE A 94 -1.37 -11.49 22.96
C ILE A 94 -1.92 -12.41 24.03
N ARG A 95 -1.06 -13.26 24.62
CA ARG A 95 -1.45 -14.23 25.66
C ARG A 95 -1.92 -13.54 26.92
N ARG A 96 -1.29 -12.41 27.31
CA ARG A 96 -1.72 -11.59 28.45
C ARG A 96 -3.06 -10.92 28.24
N ASN A 97 -3.47 -10.71 26.98
CA ASN A 97 -4.74 -10.08 26.59
C ASN A 97 -5.68 -11.09 25.90
N ALA A 98 -5.55 -12.39 26.20
CA ALA A 98 -6.29 -13.48 25.56
C ALA A 98 -7.82 -13.25 25.60
N GLU A 99 -8.32 -12.73 26.69
CA GLU A 99 -9.73 -12.45 26.89
C GLU A 99 -10.23 -11.36 25.94
N LEU A 100 -9.45 -10.29 25.71
CA LEU A 100 -9.80 -9.24 24.76
C LEU A 100 -9.94 -9.79 23.34
N PHE A 101 -9.03 -10.66 22.91
CA PHE A 101 -9.13 -11.32 21.60
C PHE A 101 -10.40 -12.14 21.49
N SER A 102 -10.75 -12.90 22.52
CA SER A 102 -11.98 -13.70 22.56
C SER A 102 -13.23 -12.82 22.49
N VAL A 103 -13.23 -11.68 23.16
CA VAL A 103 -14.31 -10.70 23.14
C VAL A 103 -14.46 -10.08 21.76
N GLU A 104 -13.36 -9.66 21.15
CA GLU A 104 -13.39 -9.03 19.81
C GLU A 104 -13.83 -10.03 18.71
N VAL A 105 -13.47 -11.30 18.81
CA VAL A 105 -13.99 -12.35 17.94
C VAL A 105 -15.52 -12.48 18.09
N LYS A 106 -16.02 -12.56 19.33
CA LYS A 106 -17.47 -12.65 19.59
C LYS A 106 -18.23 -11.42 19.08
N LYS A 107 -17.67 -10.22 19.22
CA LYS A 107 -18.28 -9.00 18.68
C LYS A 107 -18.29 -9.04 17.15
N GLY A 108 -17.14 -9.35 16.52
CA GLY A 108 -17.03 -9.42 15.07
C GLY A 108 -17.95 -10.46 14.45
N SER A 109 -18.18 -11.60 15.12
CA SER A 109 -19.10 -12.63 14.61
C SER A 109 -20.57 -12.18 14.56
N LYS A 110 -20.95 -11.14 15.31
CA LYS A 110 -22.29 -10.54 15.32
C LYS A 110 -22.44 -9.37 14.34
N GLU A 111 -21.33 -8.85 13.83
CA GLU A 111 -21.33 -7.74 12.89
C GLU A 111 -21.41 -8.24 11.45
N LYS A 112 -22.07 -7.46 10.62
CA LYS A 112 -22.04 -7.62 9.16
C LYS A 112 -21.26 -6.43 8.60
N ILE A 113 -20.14 -6.68 7.93
CA ILE A 113 -19.50 -5.65 7.14
C ILE A 113 -20.17 -5.63 5.77
N GLU A 114 -20.67 -4.47 5.37
CA GLU A 114 -21.05 -4.25 3.98
C GLU A 114 -19.80 -4.41 3.11
N VAL A 115 -19.82 -5.41 2.25
CA VAL A 115 -18.74 -5.62 1.30
C VAL A 115 -18.91 -4.60 0.19
N VAL A 116 -18.27 -3.45 0.34
CA VAL A 116 -18.14 -2.52 -0.78
C VAL A 116 -17.32 -3.24 -1.87
N LYS A 117 -18.01 -3.72 -2.89
CA LYS A 117 -17.35 -4.23 -4.10
C LYS A 117 -16.57 -3.06 -4.69
N ARG A 118 -15.24 -3.14 -4.65
CA ARG A 118 -14.42 -2.19 -5.39
C ARG A 118 -14.75 -2.39 -6.86
N GLU A 119 -15.39 -1.42 -7.47
CA GLU A 119 -15.45 -1.36 -8.93
C GLU A 119 -14.02 -1.19 -9.43
N ILE A 120 -13.46 -2.26 -9.96
CA ILE A 120 -12.21 -2.18 -10.70
C ILE A 120 -12.58 -1.49 -12.01
N LYS A 121 -12.41 -0.17 -12.07
CA LYS A 121 -12.54 0.58 -13.31
C LYS A 121 -11.50 0.03 -14.27
N LYS A 122 -11.93 -0.81 -15.19
CA LYS A 122 -11.06 -1.30 -16.27
C LYS A 122 -10.70 -0.10 -17.14
N LEU A 123 -9.41 0.07 -17.41
CA LEU A 123 -8.96 1.06 -18.37
C LEU A 123 -9.62 0.80 -19.74
N SER A 124 -10.06 1.86 -20.41
CA SER A 124 -10.53 1.79 -21.79
C SER A 124 -9.44 1.25 -22.72
N LEU A 125 -9.80 0.83 -23.92
CA LEU A 125 -8.83 0.35 -24.92
C LEU A 125 -7.81 1.46 -25.24
N GLU A 126 -8.29 2.67 -25.43
CA GLU A 126 -7.49 3.86 -25.68
C GLU A 126 -6.46 4.11 -24.55
N LYS A 127 -6.91 4.11 -23.29
CA LYS A 127 -6.00 4.29 -22.13
C LYS A 127 -5.00 3.14 -21.96
N LYS A 128 -5.32 1.94 -22.42
CA LYS A 128 -4.35 0.84 -22.47
C LYS A 128 -3.28 1.08 -23.52
N GLU A 129 -3.68 1.59 -24.69
CA GLU A 129 -2.74 1.92 -25.75
C GLU A 129 -1.79 3.04 -25.32
N GLN A 130 -2.31 4.11 -24.74
CA GLN A 130 -1.49 5.17 -24.16
C GLN A 130 -0.50 4.64 -23.10
N LEU A 131 -0.93 3.69 -22.27
CA LEU A 131 -0.06 3.06 -21.28
C LEU A 131 1.07 2.26 -21.94
N ASN A 132 0.77 1.49 -22.99
CA ASN A 132 1.78 0.74 -23.74
C ASN A 132 2.80 1.68 -24.39
N GLN A 133 2.35 2.78 -25.00
CA GLN A 133 3.24 3.79 -25.60
C GLN A 133 4.15 4.44 -24.56
N LEU A 134 3.63 4.72 -23.35
CA LEU A 134 4.46 5.21 -22.25
C LEU A 134 5.48 4.17 -21.76
N GLU A 135 5.10 2.88 -21.72
CA GLU A 135 6.01 1.79 -21.33
C GLU A 135 7.14 1.65 -22.38
N GLU A 136 6.83 1.73 -23.68
CA GLU A 136 7.84 1.70 -24.75
C GLU A 136 8.78 2.90 -24.70
N PHE A 137 8.22 4.10 -24.48
CA PHE A 137 9.01 5.32 -24.30
C PHE A 137 9.94 5.22 -23.10
N GLN A 138 9.45 4.73 -21.96
CA GLN A 138 10.22 4.52 -20.74
C GLN A 138 11.42 3.59 -20.97
N VAL A 139 11.22 2.51 -21.77
CA VAL A 139 12.31 1.57 -22.11
C VAL A 139 13.37 2.27 -22.94
N LYS A 140 12.97 2.93 -24.04
CA LYS A 140 13.89 3.65 -24.93
C LYS A 140 14.69 4.72 -24.19
N LEU A 141 14.01 5.54 -23.39
CA LEU A 141 14.67 6.60 -22.63
C LEU A 141 15.61 6.04 -21.55
N GLY A 142 15.27 4.90 -20.93
CA GLY A 142 16.15 4.21 -20.00
C GLY A 142 17.45 3.72 -20.65
N GLU A 143 17.34 3.20 -21.87
CA GLU A 143 18.51 2.77 -22.68
C GLU A 143 19.37 3.97 -23.12
N GLU A 144 18.75 5.06 -23.58
CA GLU A 144 19.45 6.28 -24.02
C GLU A 144 20.20 6.97 -22.88
N LEU A 145 19.63 6.97 -21.68
CA LEU A 145 20.21 7.61 -20.49
C LEU A 145 21.09 6.66 -19.67
N GLU A 146 21.21 5.40 -20.07
CA GLU A 146 21.92 4.33 -19.34
C GLU A 146 21.45 4.19 -17.88
N ILE A 147 20.16 4.41 -17.61
CA ILE A 147 19.55 4.29 -16.30
C ILE A 147 18.42 3.25 -16.29
N MET A 148 18.13 2.74 -15.10
CA MET A 148 17.02 1.80 -14.94
C MET A 148 15.67 2.48 -15.23
N LYS A 149 14.91 1.96 -16.17
CA LYS A 149 13.66 2.54 -16.67
C LYS A 149 12.66 2.93 -15.56
N TYR A 150 12.57 2.16 -14.48
CA TYR A 150 11.66 2.45 -13.38
C TYR A 150 12.05 3.67 -12.54
N LEU A 151 13.28 4.19 -12.68
CA LEU A 151 13.69 5.48 -12.10
C LEU A 151 13.06 6.65 -12.84
N ILE A 152 12.82 6.51 -14.15
CA ILE A 152 12.13 7.53 -14.96
C ILE A 152 10.68 7.64 -14.52
N MET A 153 9.96 6.53 -14.50
CA MET A 153 8.58 6.42 -14.00
C MET A 153 8.32 4.99 -13.54
N ASN A 154 7.59 4.81 -12.45
CA ASN A 154 7.10 3.50 -12.09
C ASN A 154 5.71 3.24 -12.72
N LYS A 155 5.25 1.99 -12.64
CA LYS A 155 3.97 1.58 -13.26
C LYS A 155 2.76 2.33 -12.68
N GLU A 156 2.77 2.63 -11.41
CA GLU A 156 1.69 3.37 -10.75
C GLU A 156 1.62 4.81 -11.24
N GLN A 157 2.78 5.46 -11.42
CA GLN A 157 2.87 6.81 -11.99
C GLN A 157 2.35 6.82 -13.44
N MET A 158 2.73 5.87 -14.27
CA MET A 158 2.23 5.77 -15.65
C MET A 158 0.70 5.58 -15.72
N ILE A 159 0.16 4.69 -14.87
CA ILE A 159 -1.30 4.51 -14.78
C ILE A 159 -1.98 5.81 -14.31
N GLN A 160 -1.41 6.49 -13.33
CA GLN A 160 -1.94 7.76 -12.84
C GLN A 160 -1.96 8.83 -13.92
N ILE A 161 -0.88 8.99 -14.69
CA ILE A 161 -0.77 9.92 -15.82
C ILE A 161 -1.87 9.66 -16.85
N VAL A 162 -2.03 8.40 -17.27
CA VAL A 162 -3.02 8.00 -18.26
C VAL A 162 -4.46 8.19 -17.75
N VAL A 163 -4.70 7.97 -16.46
CA VAL A 163 -6.04 8.12 -15.87
C VAL A 163 -6.40 9.59 -15.66
N SER A 164 -5.47 10.39 -15.12
CA SER A 164 -5.68 11.81 -14.81
C SER A 164 -5.42 12.74 -15.99
N GLU A 165 -4.80 12.24 -17.06
CA GLU A 165 -4.33 13.02 -18.22
C GLU A 165 -3.43 14.19 -17.81
N SER A 166 -2.70 14.03 -16.70
CA SER A 166 -1.83 15.03 -16.09
C SER A 166 -0.51 14.43 -15.65
N LEU A 167 0.56 15.23 -15.73
CA LEU A 167 1.88 14.89 -15.23
C LEU A 167 2.12 15.31 -13.76
N ASP A 168 1.08 15.75 -13.04
CA ASP A 168 1.22 16.31 -11.69
C ASP A 168 1.80 15.33 -10.66
N GLY A 169 1.62 14.02 -10.87
CA GLY A 169 2.19 12.97 -10.03
C GLY A 169 3.68 12.72 -10.23
N LEU A 170 4.33 13.42 -11.17
CA LEU A 170 5.76 13.30 -11.46
C LEU A 170 6.55 14.42 -10.78
N LYS A 171 7.82 14.14 -10.45
CA LYS A 171 8.80 15.13 -10.05
C LYS A 171 9.16 16.05 -11.24
N ASP A 172 9.65 17.25 -10.97
CA ASP A 172 9.91 18.23 -12.02
C ASP A 172 10.94 17.78 -13.07
N TRP A 173 11.97 17.06 -12.66
CA TRP A 173 12.91 16.48 -13.60
C TRP A 173 12.27 15.37 -14.47
N GLN A 174 11.39 14.55 -13.91
CA GLN A 174 10.62 13.55 -14.67
C GLN A 174 9.67 14.22 -15.67
N LYS A 175 8.98 15.28 -15.25
CA LYS A 175 8.12 16.08 -16.13
C LYS A 175 8.90 16.63 -17.34
N LYS A 176 10.10 17.15 -17.13
CA LYS A 176 10.96 17.65 -18.21
C LYS A 176 11.29 16.58 -19.25
N LEU A 177 11.55 15.34 -18.81
CA LEU A 177 11.88 14.23 -19.70
C LEU A 177 10.65 13.71 -20.47
N VAL A 178 9.49 13.66 -19.82
CA VAL A 178 8.30 12.97 -20.35
C VAL A 178 7.39 13.90 -21.15
N LYS A 179 7.40 15.21 -20.88
CA LYS A 179 6.43 16.19 -21.37
C LYS A 179 6.23 16.19 -22.90
N GLU A 180 7.32 16.12 -23.64
CA GLU A 180 7.24 16.22 -25.10
C GLU A 180 6.66 14.92 -25.72
N GLU A 181 7.00 13.77 -25.16
CA GLU A 181 6.45 12.50 -25.64
C GLU A 181 4.98 12.34 -25.21
N TRP A 182 4.65 12.76 -23.99
CA TRP A 182 3.27 12.72 -23.51
C TRP A 182 2.31 13.53 -24.39
N LYS A 183 2.74 14.69 -24.90
CA LYS A 183 1.93 15.48 -25.86
C LYS A 183 1.63 14.78 -27.18
N LYS A 184 2.43 13.79 -27.58
CA LYS A 184 2.20 13.01 -28.80
C LYS A 184 1.25 11.82 -28.55
N ILE A 185 1.16 11.38 -27.29
CA ILE A 185 0.37 10.22 -26.86
C ILE A 185 -1.08 10.60 -26.57
N ILE A 186 -1.34 11.83 -26.09
CA ILE A 186 -2.67 12.38 -25.88
C ILE A 186 -3.25 12.86 -27.22
#